data_b15e7d107b6038fb4d3757663a80a4ef
#
_entry.id   b15e7d107b6038fb4d3757663a80a4ef
#
_cell.length_a   1.000
_cell.length_b   1.000
_cell.length_c   1.000
_cell.angle_alpha   90.00
_cell.angle_beta   90.00
_cell.angle_gamma   90.00
#
_symmetry.space_group_name_H-M   'P 1'
#
loop_
_entity.id
_entity.type
_entity.pdbx_description
1 polymer ?
#
loop_
_entity_poly.entity_id
_entity_poly.type
_entity_poly.pdbx_seq_one_letter_code
_entity_poly.pdbx_strand_id
1 'polypeptide(L)'
;GYESYGDVVTIREVLNPQKVLIDTASGAQQVARVSGELDVDSLRTGDTVTLDSRIRMVTGIVPASRSQELVLEEIPDISYEDIGGLGAQIEQIRDAVELPYLHPEIFERYHLAPPKGILLYGPPGNGKTMIAKAVANSLAARAAALNPGTNTRGYFLNIKGPELLDKFVGETERQIRDIFVAAREKAQAGHPVVVFFDEMESLFRT
;
A
#
# COMPACT_ATOMS: atom_id res chain seq x y z
N GLY A 1 39.32 2.09 -1.26
CA GLY A 1 37.98 2.39 -1.66
C GLY A 1 37.49 3.61 -0.92
N TYR A 2 37.25 4.71 -1.63
CA TYR A 2 36.60 5.89 -1.05
C TYR A 2 35.11 5.59 -0.97
N GLU A 3 34.59 5.31 0.20
CA GLU A 3 33.16 5.37 0.47
C GLU A 3 32.78 6.87 0.45
N SER A 4 32.17 7.29 -0.64
CA SER A 4 31.56 8.59 -0.76
C SER A 4 30.27 8.57 0.07
N TYR A 5 30.32 9.10 1.28
CA TYR A 5 29.13 9.39 2.06
C TYR A 5 28.39 10.56 1.38
N GLY A 6 27.40 10.24 0.56
CA GLY A 6 26.46 11.22 0.04
C GLY A 6 25.41 11.58 1.09
N ASP A 7 24.89 12.79 1.04
CA ASP A 7 23.75 13.17 1.87
C ASP A 7 22.52 12.38 1.45
N VAL A 8 21.73 11.93 2.43
CA VAL A 8 20.48 11.23 2.19
C VAL A 8 19.36 12.27 2.08
N VAL A 9 18.67 12.28 0.93
CA VAL A 9 17.63 13.26 0.61
C VAL A 9 16.42 12.55 0.00
N THR A 10 15.26 13.22 -0.02
CA THR A 10 14.02 12.66 -0.56
C THR A 10 13.64 13.36 -1.86
N ILE A 11 13.24 12.58 -2.87
CA ILE A 11 12.72 13.12 -4.13
C ILE A 11 11.31 13.66 -3.89
N ARG A 12 11.13 14.96 -4.16
CA ARG A 12 9.83 15.62 -4.12
C ARG A 12 9.09 15.53 -5.45
N GLU A 13 9.83 15.70 -6.55
CA GLU A 13 9.27 15.69 -7.89
C GLU A 13 10.34 15.31 -8.92
N VAL A 14 9.96 14.50 -9.91
CA VAL A 14 10.80 14.21 -11.07
C VAL A 14 10.47 15.23 -12.15
N LEU A 15 11.36 16.20 -12.35
CA LEU A 15 11.13 17.31 -13.29
C LEU A 15 11.33 16.90 -14.75
N ASN A 16 12.35 16.10 -15.01
CA ASN A 16 12.66 15.53 -16.33
C ASN A 16 13.66 14.36 -16.17
N PRO A 17 14.01 13.62 -17.26
CA PRO A 17 14.90 12.48 -17.18
C PRO A 17 16.31 12.74 -16.61
N GLN A 18 16.68 13.97 -16.35
CA GLN A 18 18.00 14.34 -15.85
C GLN A 18 17.99 15.17 -14.57
N LYS A 19 16.80 15.58 -14.11
CA LYS A 19 16.66 16.50 -12.98
C LYS A 19 15.50 16.12 -12.08
N VAL A 20 15.75 16.18 -10.80
CA VAL A 20 14.75 15.97 -9.74
C VAL A 20 14.76 17.15 -8.78
N LEU A 21 13.60 17.46 -8.22
CA LEU A 21 13.46 18.35 -7.08
C LEU A 21 13.58 17.49 -5.82
N ILE A 22 14.46 17.89 -4.91
CA ILE A 22 14.73 17.16 -3.66
C ILE A 22 14.46 18.03 -2.46
N ASP A 23 14.04 17.42 -1.37
CA ASP A 23 13.98 18.01 -0.05
C ASP A 23 15.23 17.60 0.74
N THR A 24 16.00 18.58 1.19
CA THR A 24 17.19 18.35 2.02
C THR A 24 16.81 18.15 3.49
N ALA A 25 17.71 17.60 4.29
CA ALA A 25 17.51 17.42 5.73
C ALA A 25 17.19 18.73 6.50
N SER A 26 17.56 19.88 5.93
CA SER A 26 17.24 21.21 6.48
C SER A 26 15.85 21.72 6.06
N GLY A 27 15.08 20.96 5.28
CA GLY A 27 13.78 21.36 4.74
C GLY A 27 13.87 22.30 3.52
N ALA A 28 15.07 22.56 3.00
CA ALA A 28 15.24 23.37 1.80
C ALA A 28 15.04 22.52 0.53
N GLN A 29 14.36 23.12 -0.45
CA GLN A 29 14.16 22.49 -1.76
C GLN A 29 15.32 22.83 -2.69
N GLN A 30 15.84 21.83 -3.38
CA GLN A 30 16.93 22.01 -4.34
C GLN A 30 16.69 21.14 -5.58
N VAL A 31 17.17 21.66 -6.73
CA VAL A 31 17.19 20.84 -7.96
C VAL A 31 18.55 20.13 -8.02
N ALA A 32 18.50 18.81 -8.16
CA ALA A 32 19.65 17.94 -8.35
C ALA A 32 19.62 17.30 -9.73
N ARG A 33 20.79 16.98 -10.27
CA ARG A 33 20.92 16.16 -11.47
C ARG A 33 20.85 14.68 -11.09
N VAL A 34 20.43 13.86 -12.02
CA VAL A 34 20.45 12.40 -11.86
C VAL A 34 21.67 11.85 -12.59
N SER A 35 22.41 10.95 -11.94
CA SER A 35 23.53 10.24 -12.58
C SER A 35 23.03 9.40 -13.75
N GLY A 36 23.79 9.40 -14.86
CA GLY A 36 23.47 8.57 -16.03
C GLY A 36 23.55 7.06 -15.80
N GLU A 37 24.05 6.64 -14.64
CA GLU A 37 24.08 5.23 -14.22
C GLU A 37 22.78 4.78 -13.55
N LEU A 38 21.91 5.74 -13.18
CA LEU A 38 20.60 5.46 -12.59
C LEU A 38 19.51 5.44 -13.65
N ASP A 39 18.68 4.42 -13.59
CA ASP A 39 17.46 4.36 -14.38
C ASP A 39 16.45 5.36 -13.84
N VAL A 40 16.30 6.48 -14.55
CA VAL A 40 15.41 7.59 -14.13
C VAL A 40 13.95 7.18 -14.14
N ASP A 41 13.58 6.23 -15.01
CA ASP A 41 12.20 5.72 -15.07
C ASP A 41 11.83 4.91 -13.81
N SER A 42 12.84 4.50 -13.05
CA SER A 42 12.65 3.85 -11.74
C SER A 42 12.46 4.83 -10.58
N LEU A 43 12.84 6.11 -10.75
CA LEU A 43 12.72 7.13 -9.70
C LEU A 43 11.29 7.64 -9.57
N ARG A 44 10.82 7.73 -8.32
CA ARG A 44 9.48 8.22 -7.98
C ARG A 44 9.54 9.28 -6.88
N THR A 45 8.49 10.10 -6.84
CA THR A 45 8.26 11.02 -5.71
C THR A 45 8.23 10.21 -4.41
N GLY A 46 8.93 10.69 -3.39
CA GLY A 46 9.06 10.03 -2.09
C GLY A 46 10.23 9.04 -1.99
N ASP A 47 10.95 8.75 -3.07
CA ASP A 47 12.13 7.88 -2.99
C ASP A 47 13.26 8.57 -2.22
N THR A 48 13.92 7.80 -1.37
CA THR A 48 15.14 8.23 -0.67
C THR A 48 16.35 7.94 -1.55
N VAL A 49 17.18 8.96 -1.77
CA VAL A 49 18.33 8.85 -2.65
C VAL A 49 19.58 9.42 -1.99
N THR A 50 20.74 8.98 -2.43
CA THR A 50 22.02 9.57 -2.04
C THR A 50 22.37 10.73 -2.98
N LEU A 51 22.68 11.88 -2.40
CA LEU A 51 23.10 13.08 -3.10
C LEU A 51 24.58 13.35 -2.86
N ASP A 52 25.35 13.46 -3.91
CA ASP A 52 26.66 14.08 -3.80
C ASP A 52 26.49 15.61 -3.78
N SER A 53 26.64 16.20 -2.62
CA SER A 53 26.41 17.63 -2.38
C SER A 53 27.41 18.53 -3.10
N ARG A 54 28.60 18.01 -3.47
CA ARG A 54 29.64 18.78 -4.16
C ARG A 54 29.25 19.07 -5.60
N ILE A 55 28.68 18.07 -6.27
CA ILE A 55 28.29 18.15 -7.68
C ILE A 55 26.77 18.26 -7.87
N ARG A 56 26.01 18.22 -6.78
CA ARG A 56 24.52 18.24 -6.74
C ARG A 56 23.93 17.18 -7.67
N MET A 57 24.41 15.96 -7.51
CA MET A 57 23.99 14.83 -8.31
C MET A 57 23.47 13.68 -7.44
N VAL A 58 22.33 13.14 -7.82
CA VAL A 58 21.80 11.90 -7.24
C VAL A 58 22.62 10.73 -7.80
N THR A 59 23.27 9.99 -6.93
CA THR A 59 24.23 8.93 -7.27
C THR A 59 23.72 7.53 -6.95
N GLY A 60 22.65 7.40 -6.16
CA GLY A 60 22.12 6.10 -5.80
C GLY A 60 20.72 6.22 -5.23
N ILE A 61 19.97 5.13 -5.34
CA ILE A 61 18.69 4.96 -4.62
C ILE A 61 19.04 4.27 -3.31
N VAL A 62 18.65 4.86 -2.19
CA VAL A 62 18.72 4.19 -0.90
C VAL A 62 17.54 3.23 -0.85
N PRO A 63 17.76 1.90 -0.81
CA PRO A 63 16.66 0.98 -0.61
C PRO A 63 15.93 1.41 0.67
N ALA A 64 14.61 1.50 0.61
CA ALA A 64 13.81 1.73 1.81
C ALA A 64 14.31 0.74 2.86
N SER A 65 14.84 1.27 3.96
CA SER A 65 15.29 0.39 5.03
C SER A 65 14.08 -0.45 5.40
N ARG A 66 14.22 -1.77 5.40
CA ARG A 66 13.20 -2.76 5.80
C ARG A 66 12.70 -2.60 7.25
N SER A 67 13.01 -1.47 7.88
CA SER A 67 12.70 -1.16 9.26
C SER A 67 11.23 -0.85 9.54
N GLN A 68 10.38 -0.77 8.52
CA GLN A 68 8.96 -1.02 8.63
C GLN A 68 8.65 -2.17 7.66
N GLU A 69 9.00 -3.39 8.05
CA GLU A 69 8.28 -4.53 7.53
C GLU A 69 6.82 -4.22 7.81
N LEU A 70 6.11 -3.85 6.75
CA LEU A 70 4.66 -3.86 6.74
C LEU A 70 4.29 -5.27 7.12
N VAL A 71 4.05 -5.49 8.40
CA VAL A 71 3.66 -6.78 8.92
C VAL A 71 2.28 -7.03 8.36
N LEU A 72 2.24 -7.74 7.24
CA LEU A 72 1.01 -8.33 6.74
C LEU A 72 0.59 -9.33 7.81
N GLU A 73 -0.31 -8.91 8.69
CA GLU A 73 -0.84 -9.76 9.74
C GLU A 73 -1.55 -10.94 9.08
N GLU A 74 -1.30 -12.14 9.60
CA GLU A 74 -2.15 -13.28 9.28
C GLU A 74 -3.57 -12.93 9.73
N ILE A 75 -4.56 -13.35 8.93
CA ILE A 75 -5.95 -12.99 9.16
C ILE A 75 -6.40 -13.52 10.52
N PRO A 76 -6.94 -12.68 11.40
CA PRO A 76 -7.53 -13.13 12.64
C PRO A 76 -8.77 -14.00 12.36
N ASP A 77 -9.01 -14.95 13.23
CA ASP A 77 -10.15 -15.88 13.18
C ASP A 77 -11.44 -15.14 13.60
N ILE A 78 -11.92 -14.26 12.73
CA ILE A 78 -13.18 -13.52 12.87
C ILE A 78 -14.04 -13.86 11.67
N SER A 79 -15.24 -14.38 11.95
CA SER A 79 -16.25 -14.71 10.93
C SER A 79 -17.33 -13.64 10.84
N TYR A 80 -18.14 -13.68 9.77
CA TYR A 80 -19.33 -12.83 9.66
C TYR A 80 -20.37 -13.12 10.76
N GLU A 81 -20.38 -14.34 11.29
CA GLU A 81 -21.29 -14.77 12.35
C GLU A 81 -21.01 -14.09 13.69
N ASP A 82 -19.76 -13.64 13.89
CA ASP A 82 -19.34 -12.88 15.05
C ASP A 82 -19.85 -11.43 15.04
N ILE A 83 -20.43 -11.00 13.91
CA ILE A 83 -20.86 -9.62 13.69
C ILE A 83 -22.39 -9.56 13.74
N GLY A 84 -22.92 -9.08 14.86
CA GLY A 84 -24.37 -8.92 15.02
C GLY A 84 -24.94 -7.68 14.30
N GLY A 85 -26.18 -7.81 13.79
CA GLY A 85 -26.99 -6.66 13.37
C GLY A 85 -26.69 -6.01 12.03
N LEU A 86 -25.76 -6.54 11.22
CA LEU A 86 -25.33 -5.96 9.94
C LEU A 86 -25.52 -6.89 8.73
N GLY A 87 -26.48 -7.83 8.79
CA GLY A 87 -26.66 -8.88 7.79
C GLY A 87 -26.75 -8.37 6.34
N ALA A 88 -27.58 -7.36 6.09
CA ALA A 88 -27.76 -6.80 4.75
C ALA A 88 -26.48 -6.09 4.24
N GLN A 89 -25.76 -5.39 5.11
CA GLN A 89 -24.50 -4.74 4.77
C GLN A 89 -23.40 -5.77 4.48
N ILE A 90 -23.36 -6.83 5.27
CA ILE A 90 -22.40 -7.94 5.06
C ILE A 90 -22.64 -8.61 3.72
N GLU A 91 -23.91 -8.88 3.34
CA GLU A 91 -24.24 -9.45 2.03
C GLU A 91 -23.77 -8.55 0.88
N GLN A 92 -24.03 -7.24 0.96
CA GLN A 92 -23.55 -6.27 -0.05
C GLN A 92 -22.04 -6.26 -0.18
N ILE A 93 -21.32 -6.34 0.93
CA ILE A 93 -19.85 -6.37 0.93
C ILE A 93 -19.35 -7.67 0.34
N ARG A 94 -19.94 -8.80 0.71
CA ARG A 94 -19.61 -10.11 0.12
C ARG A 94 -19.77 -10.11 -1.39
N ASP A 95 -20.89 -9.63 -1.88
CA ASP A 95 -21.15 -9.57 -3.32
C ASP A 95 -20.16 -8.64 -4.04
N ALA A 96 -19.82 -7.52 -3.44
CA ALA A 96 -18.91 -6.55 -4.04
C ALA A 96 -17.42 -6.97 -3.98
N VAL A 97 -17.00 -7.75 -2.99
CA VAL A 97 -15.60 -8.17 -2.81
C VAL A 97 -15.36 -9.60 -3.24
N GLU A 98 -16.20 -10.53 -2.75
CA GLU A 98 -15.96 -11.95 -2.94
C GLU A 98 -16.31 -12.41 -4.35
N LEU A 99 -17.43 -11.96 -4.91
CA LEU A 99 -17.85 -12.35 -6.25
C LEU A 99 -16.82 -12.04 -7.33
N PRO A 100 -16.26 -10.81 -7.42
CA PRO A 100 -15.23 -10.50 -8.43
C PRO A 100 -13.96 -11.32 -8.26
N TYR A 101 -13.63 -11.65 -7.03
CA TYR A 101 -12.42 -12.42 -6.71
C TYR A 101 -12.58 -13.90 -7.02
N LEU A 102 -13.73 -14.48 -6.68
CA LEU A 102 -13.99 -15.92 -6.83
C LEU A 102 -14.44 -16.29 -8.23
N HIS A 103 -15.10 -15.38 -8.94
CA HIS A 103 -15.71 -15.58 -10.24
C HIS A 103 -15.33 -14.49 -11.24
N PRO A 104 -14.03 -14.27 -11.47
CA PRO A 104 -13.56 -13.24 -12.43
C PRO A 104 -14.11 -13.48 -13.83
N GLU A 105 -14.35 -14.75 -14.21
CA GLU A 105 -14.89 -15.12 -15.51
C GLU A 105 -16.29 -14.55 -15.78
N ILE A 106 -17.09 -14.32 -14.75
CA ILE A 106 -18.42 -13.72 -14.88
C ILE A 106 -18.25 -12.25 -15.26
N PHE A 107 -17.33 -11.54 -14.59
CA PHE A 107 -17.07 -10.12 -14.86
C PHE A 107 -16.49 -9.91 -16.26
N GLU A 108 -15.57 -10.76 -16.69
CA GLU A 108 -15.03 -10.73 -18.05
C GLU A 108 -16.11 -11.00 -19.10
N ARG A 109 -16.93 -12.03 -18.90
CA ARG A 109 -17.98 -12.43 -19.84
C ARG A 109 -19.01 -11.34 -20.07
N TYR A 110 -19.37 -10.59 -19.04
CA TYR A 110 -20.38 -9.54 -19.12
C TYR A 110 -19.74 -8.14 -19.24
N HIS A 111 -18.42 -8.04 -19.44
CA HIS A 111 -17.68 -6.79 -19.52
C HIS A 111 -17.93 -5.86 -18.33
N LEU A 112 -18.09 -6.42 -17.14
CA LEU A 112 -18.28 -5.69 -15.90
C LEU A 112 -16.93 -5.36 -15.28
N ALA A 113 -16.73 -4.09 -14.91
CA ALA A 113 -15.56 -3.70 -14.14
C ALA A 113 -15.77 -4.05 -12.67
N PRO A 114 -14.92 -4.91 -12.06
CA PRO A 114 -15.02 -5.17 -10.63
C PRO A 114 -14.71 -3.90 -9.83
N PRO A 115 -15.38 -3.69 -8.68
CA PRO A 115 -15.05 -2.57 -7.80
C PRO A 115 -13.61 -2.69 -7.33
N LYS A 116 -12.87 -1.58 -7.38
CA LYS A 116 -11.46 -1.53 -6.95
C LYS A 116 -11.29 -1.32 -5.45
N GLY A 117 -12.37 -0.94 -4.76
CA GLY A 117 -12.39 -0.70 -3.33
C GLY A 117 -13.80 -0.43 -2.84
N ILE A 118 -13.97 -0.51 -1.52
CA ILE A 118 -15.24 -0.26 -0.84
C ILE A 118 -15.01 0.77 0.25
N LEU A 119 -15.91 1.75 0.33
CA LEU A 119 -15.92 2.73 1.40
C LEU A 119 -16.90 2.30 2.49
N LEU A 120 -16.39 2.03 3.69
CA LEU A 120 -17.17 1.82 4.90
C LEU A 120 -17.27 3.14 5.67
N TYR A 121 -18.47 3.65 5.85
CA TYR A 121 -18.68 4.87 6.61
C TYR A 121 -19.70 4.66 7.75
N GLY A 122 -19.58 5.44 8.80
CA GLY A 122 -20.43 5.36 9.99
C GLY A 122 -19.70 5.78 11.25
N PRO A 123 -20.43 5.92 12.37
CA PRO A 123 -19.84 6.29 13.66
C PRO A 123 -18.73 5.35 14.10
N PRO A 124 -17.78 5.82 14.93
CA PRO A 124 -16.76 4.95 15.50
C PRO A 124 -17.41 3.87 16.39
N GLY A 125 -16.79 2.71 16.49
CA GLY A 125 -17.28 1.60 17.30
C GLY A 125 -18.35 0.71 16.64
N ASN A 126 -18.77 0.98 15.40
CA ASN A 126 -19.79 0.21 14.69
C ASN A 126 -19.26 -1.01 13.92
N GLY A 127 -18.12 -1.54 14.30
CA GLY A 127 -17.62 -2.81 13.78
C GLY A 127 -17.00 -2.77 12.37
N LYS A 128 -16.70 -1.59 11.80
CA LYS A 128 -16.10 -1.47 10.46
C LYS A 128 -14.83 -2.30 10.30
N THR A 129 -13.93 -2.23 11.27
CA THR A 129 -12.69 -3.02 11.28
C THR A 129 -12.96 -4.52 11.39
N MET A 130 -13.96 -4.92 12.18
CA MET A 130 -14.37 -6.32 12.28
C MET A 130 -14.93 -6.85 10.97
N ILE A 131 -15.74 -6.06 10.27
CA ILE A 131 -16.23 -6.41 8.93
C ILE A 131 -15.08 -6.64 7.97
N ALA A 132 -14.10 -5.73 7.93
CA ALA A 132 -12.94 -5.86 7.05
C ALA A 132 -12.14 -7.15 7.35
N LYS A 133 -11.97 -7.50 8.61
CA LYS A 133 -11.32 -8.74 9.05
C LYS A 133 -12.11 -9.97 8.66
N ALA A 134 -13.43 -9.97 8.82
CA ALA A 134 -14.30 -11.07 8.44
C ALA A 134 -14.31 -11.29 6.92
N VAL A 135 -14.30 -10.22 6.12
CA VAL A 135 -14.14 -10.28 4.66
C VAL A 135 -12.84 -10.97 4.29
N ALA A 136 -11.74 -10.56 4.92
CA ALA A 136 -10.42 -11.13 4.65
C ALA A 136 -10.37 -12.64 4.99
N ASN A 137 -10.96 -13.02 6.12
CA ASN A 137 -11.06 -14.43 6.54
C ASN A 137 -11.90 -15.25 5.55
N SER A 138 -13.06 -14.75 5.16
CA SER A 138 -13.93 -15.41 4.18
C SER A 138 -13.24 -15.60 2.82
N LEU A 139 -12.57 -14.57 2.32
CA LEU A 139 -11.81 -14.67 1.07
C LEU A 139 -10.70 -15.71 1.15
N ALA A 140 -9.96 -15.76 2.26
CA ALA A 140 -8.89 -16.72 2.48
C ALA A 140 -9.42 -18.15 2.49
N ALA A 141 -10.51 -18.39 3.23
CA ALA A 141 -11.13 -19.70 3.33
C ALA A 141 -11.64 -20.19 1.96
N ARG A 142 -12.29 -19.33 1.17
CA ARG A 142 -12.81 -19.66 -0.15
C ARG A 142 -11.69 -19.83 -1.18
N ALA A 143 -10.66 -19.01 -1.16
CA ALA A 143 -9.49 -19.16 -2.02
C ALA A 143 -8.77 -20.50 -1.78
N ALA A 144 -8.63 -20.89 -0.51
CA ALA A 144 -8.07 -22.20 -0.13
C ALA A 144 -8.95 -23.37 -0.62
N ALA A 145 -10.28 -23.23 -0.55
CA ALA A 145 -11.21 -24.24 -1.04
C ALA A 145 -11.18 -24.41 -2.57
N LEU A 146 -10.95 -23.32 -3.31
CA LEU A 146 -10.83 -23.37 -4.77
C LEU A 146 -9.50 -23.98 -5.25
N ASN A 147 -8.46 -23.91 -4.43
CA ASN A 147 -7.13 -24.42 -4.74
C ASN A 147 -6.66 -25.45 -3.70
N PRO A 148 -7.31 -26.60 -3.60
CA PRO A 148 -6.94 -27.63 -2.63
C PRO A 148 -5.52 -28.13 -2.94
N GLY A 149 -4.66 -28.12 -1.93
CA GLY A 149 -3.25 -28.52 -2.03
C GLY A 149 -2.26 -27.37 -2.16
N THR A 150 -2.72 -26.14 -2.31
CA THR A 150 -1.88 -24.95 -2.20
C THR A 150 -1.93 -24.43 -0.76
N ASN A 151 -0.78 -23.96 -0.24
CA ASN A 151 -0.72 -23.30 1.06
C ASN A 151 -1.22 -21.84 0.92
N THR A 152 -2.50 -21.70 0.53
CA THR A 152 -3.11 -20.38 0.35
C THR A 152 -3.38 -19.77 1.72
N ARG A 153 -2.74 -18.64 2.00
CA ARG A 153 -2.95 -17.85 3.23
C ARG A 153 -3.60 -16.53 2.86
N GLY A 154 -4.51 -16.07 3.69
CA GLY A 154 -5.02 -14.72 3.56
C GLY A 154 -4.12 -13.73 4.31
N TYR A 155 -4.02 -12.52 3.80
CA TYR A 155 -3.31 -11.43 4.44
C TYR A 155 -4.23 -10.25 4.66
N PHE A 156 -4.15 -9.68 5.83
CA PHE A 156 -4.89 -8.49 6.22
C PHE A 156 -3.90 -7.41 6.64
N LEU A 157 -4.01 -6.24 6.04
CA LEU A 157 -3.21 -5.08 6.41
C LEU A 157 -4.15 -3.97 6.87
N ASN A 158 -4.05 -3.61 8.15
CA ASN A 158 -4.78 -2.50 8.73
C ASN A 158 -3.86 -1.28 8.83
N ILE A 159 -4.19 -0.23 8.11
CA ILE A 159 -3.43 1.00 8.04
C ILE A 159 -4.29 2.12 8.64
N LYS A 160 -3.78 2.76 9.68
CA LYS A 160 -4.45 3.90 10.28
C LYS A 160 -3.96 5.20 9.64
N GLY A 161 -4.89 6.09 9.30
CA GLY A 161 -4.57 7.40 8.74
C GLY A 161 -3.49 8.17 9.49
N PRO A 162 -3.53 8.26 10.85
CA PRO A 162 -2.48 8.93 11.63
C PRO A 162 -1.08 8.33 11.46
N GLU A 163 -0.97 7.04 11.17
CA GLU A 163 0.33 6.37 10.94
C GLU A 163 0.96 6.77 9.60
N LEU A 164 0.13 7.21 8.65
CA LEU A 164 0.57 7.72 7.35
C LEU A 164 0.97 9.20 7.40
N LEU A 165 0.56 9.93 8.44
CA LEU A 165 0.92 11.33 8.64
C LEU A 165 2.33 11.42 9.22
N ASP A 166 3.34 11.17 8.39
CA ASP A 166 4.70 11.39 8.79
C ASP A 166 5.16 12.83 8.52
N LYS A 167 6.24 13.23 9.20
CA LYS A 167 6.70 14.62 9.33
C LYS A 167 7.21 15.23 8.01
N PHE A 168 7.40 14.43 6.96
CA PHE A 168 7.99 14.87 5.70
C PHE A 168 7.04 14.74 4.52
N VAL A 169 7.01 15.78 3.69
CA VAL A 169 6.26 15.77 2.42
C VAL A 169 6.80 14.66 1.52
N GLY A 170 5.91 13.84 0.96
CA GLY A 170 6.26 12.71 0.10
C GLY A 170 6.44 11.36 0.81
N GLU A 171 6.66 11.34 2.11
CA GLU A 171 6.81 10.09 2.87
C GLU A 171 5.50 9.29 2.90
N THR A 172 4.37 9.97 3.11
CA THR A 172 3.03 9.35 3.06
C THR A 172 2.76 8.68 1.71
N GLU A 173 3.08 9.35 0.61
CA GLU A 173 2.91 8.79 -0.74
C GLU A 173 3.79 7.56 -0.96
N ARG A 174 5.04 7.61 -0.52
CA ARG A 174 5.96 6.48 -0.59
C ARG A 174 5.45 5.30 0.21
N GLN A 175 5.01 5.51 1.45
CA GLN A 175 4.48 4.46 2.32
C GLN A 175 3.25 3.79 1.71
N ILE A 176 2.31 4.56 1.16
CA ILE A 176 1.14 4.02 0.47
C ILE A 176 1.57 3.17 -0.73
N ARG A 177 2.53 3.63 -1.52
CA ARG A 177 3.04 2.88 -2.67
C ARG A 177 3.69 1.56 -2.25
N ASP A 178 4.54 1.58 -1.21
CA ASP A 178 5.22 0.40 -0.68
C ASP A 178 4.22 -0.65 -0.16
N ILE A 179 3.13 -0.19 0.48
CA ILE A 179 2.01 -1.03 0.90
C ILE A 179 1.41 -1.78 -0.29
N PHE A 180 1.08 -1.05 -1.37
CA PHE A 180 0.48 -1.68 -2.55
C PHE A 180 1.46 -2.58 -3.30
N VAL A 181 2.76 -2.30 -3.28
CA VAL A 181 3.79 -3.18 -3.83
C VAL A 181 3.81 -4.50 -3.06
N ALA A 182 3.92 -4.44 -1.73
CA ALA A 182 3.92 -5.63 -0.88
C ALA A 182 2.63 -6.46 -1.00
N ALA A 183 1.47 -5.79 -1.03
CA ALA A 183 0.19 -6.44 -1.23
C ALA A 183 0.11 -7.15 -2.59
N ARG A 184 0.61 -6.51 -3.65
CA ARG A 184 0.61 -7.06 -5.00
C ARG A 184 1.52 -8.27 -5.14
N GLU A 185 2.68 -8.28 -4.50
CA GLU A 185 3.59 -9.42 -4.47
C GLU A 185 2.92 -10.65 -3.84
N LYS A 186 2.19 -10.47 -2.73
CA LYS A 186 1.44 -11.56 -2.09
C LYS A 186 0.27 -12.04 -2.96
N ALA A 187 -0.45 -11.12 -3.60
CA ALA A 187 -1.54 -11.46 -4.50
C ALA A 187 -1.05 -12.23 -5.73
N GLN A 188 0.09 -11.88 -6.29
CA GLN A 188 0.73 -12.61 -7.40
C GLN A 188 1.18 -14.02 -7.01
N ALA A 189 1.53 -14.23 -5.75
CA ALA A 189 1.82 -15.55 -5.19
C ALA A 189 0.55 -16.39 -4.92
N GLY A 190 -0.64 -15.92 -5.27
CA GLY A 190 -1.91 -16.63 -5.12
C GLY A 190 -2.58 -16.47 -3.76
N HIS A 191 -2.14 -15.49 -2.98
CA HIS A 191 -2.70 -15.21 -1.66
C HIS A 191 -3.70 -14.06 -1.71
N PRO A 192 -4.93 -14.20 -1.19
CA PRO A 192 -5.84 -13.07 -1.07
C PRO A 192 -5.28 -12.04 -0.07
N VAL A 193 -5.30 -10.78 -0.47
CA VAL A 193 -4.81 -9.66 0.36
C VAL A 193 -5.90 -8.62 0.48
N VAL A 194 -6.24 -8.26 1.70
CA VAL A 194 -7.15 -7.16 2.01
C VAL A 194 -6.36 -6.03 2.66
N VAL A 195 -6.36 -4.87 2.03
CA VAL A 195 -5.78 -3.65 2.58
C VAL A 195 -6.92 -2.80 3.11
N PHE A 196 -6.93 -2.56 4.40
CA PHE A 196 -7.93 -1.75 5.08
C PHE A 196 -7.32 -0.45 5.58
N PHE A 197 -7.87 0.66 5.12
CA PHE A 197 -7.49 1.99 5.59
C PHE A 197 -8.48 2.47 6.63
N ASP A 198 -8.05 2.60 7.87
CA ASP A 198 -8.86 3.07 8.99
C ASP A 198 -8.53 4.53 9.33
N GLU A 199 -9.49 5.24 9.92
CA GLU A 199 -9.33 6.62 10.38
C GLU A 199 -8.79 7.58 9.29
N MET A 200 -9.20 7.35 8.04
CA MET A 200 -8.71 8.11 6.89
C MET A 200 -9.05 9.60 6.92
N GLU A 201 -10.06 9.98 7.69
CA GLU A 201 -10.43 11.38 7.91
C GLU A 201 -9.29 12.22 8.51
N SER A 202 -8.35 11.58 9.18
CA SER A 202 -7.17 12.26 9.74
C SER A 202 -6.26 12.83 8.66
N LEU A 203 -6.21 12.20 7.46
CA LEU A 203 -5.40 12.64 6.33
C LEU A 203 -5.96 13.88 5.64
N PHE A 204 -7.24 14.19 5.84
CA PHE A 204 -7.95 15.27 5.17
C PHE A 204 -8.30 16.43 6.08
N ARG A 205 -7.89 16.38 7.35
CA ARG A 205 -7.99 17.51 8.26
C ARG A 205 -6.86 18.48 7.97
N THR A 206 -7.22 19.60 7.35
CA THR A 206 -6.36 20.80 7.23
C THR A 206 -6.42 21.64 8.51
#